data_ef54ce3d53a763ca430154e36e5e1ed7
#
_entry.id   ef54ce3d53a763ca430154e36e5e1ed7
#
_cell.length_a   1.000
_cell.length_b   1.000
_cell.length_c   1.000
_cell.angle_alpha   90.00
_cell.angle_beta   90.00
_cell.angle_gamma   90.00
#
_symmetry.space_group_name_H-M   'P 1'
#
loop_
_entity.id
_entity.type
_entity.pdbx_description
1 polymer ?
#
loop_
_entity_poly.entity_id
_entity_poly.type
_entity_poly.pdbx_seq_one_letter_code
_entity_poly.pdbx_strand_id
1 'polypeptide(L)'
;MILVSAALEALKAGRFKRIVWIRNNVDVKGTKDLGALPGEVIDKLLPFLGPFIDHAGENSVRTMLNKGTLVVEPLQSLRGRNFEDTLIMCSEAENLTKEHIQLIIARAAEGSEVWFDADNRQRDKASFERSMGIETLIERFAGQKLFGYVHLVKSERSETAAMADLLN
;
A
#
# COMPACT_ATOMS: atom_id res chain seq x y z
N MET A 1 1.39 12.03 1.08
CA MET A 1 2.20 10.80 1.06
C MET A 1 2.81 10.62 -0.31
N ILE A 2 4.15 10.69 -0.44
CA ILE A 2 4.89 10.69 -1.73
C ILE A 2 4.54 9.46 -2.59
N LEU A 3 4.44 8.28 -1.95
CA LEU A 3 4.16 7.02 -2.66
C LEU A 3 2.82 7.04 -3.39
N VAL A 4 1.77 7.57 -2.77
CA VAL A 4 0.43 7.68 -3.39
C VAL A 4 0.44 8.65 -4.57
N SER A 5 1.11 9.80 -4.42
CA SER A 5 1.24 10.77 -5.52
C SER A 5 1.93 10.13 -6.74
N ALA A 6 3.06 9.44 -6.51
CA ALA A 6 3.79 8.75 -7.57
C ALA A 6 2.94 7.64 -8.23
N ALA A 7 2.16 6.90 -7.42
CA ALA A 7 1.27 5.85 -7.92
C ALA A 7 0.15 6.39 -8.82
N LEU A 8 -0.46 7.51 -8.43
CA LEU A 8 -1.50 8.17 -9.22
C LEU A 8 -0.95 8.69 -10.56
N GLU A 9 0.27 9.26 -10.54
CA GLU A 9 0.94 9.69 -11.77
C GLU A 9 1.31 8.50 -12.68
N ALA A 10 1.79 7.40 -12.13
CA ALA A 10 2.09 6.18 -12.88
C ALA A 10 0.82 5.57 -13.52
N LEU A 11 -0.29 5.56 -12.78
CA LEU A 11 -1.59 5.11 -13.30
C LEU A 11 -2.08 6.04 -14.42
N LYS A 12 -2.01 7.35 -14.23
CA LYS A 12 -2.39 8.36 -15.23
C LYS A 12 -1.54 8.28 -16.50
N ALA A 13 -0.26 7.98 -16.36
CA ALA A 13 0.65 7.75 -17.48
C ALA A 13 0.41 6.41 -18.22
N GLY A 14 -0.54 5.59 -17.75
CA GLY A 14 -0.86 4.30 -18.37
C GLY A 14 0.20 3.21 -18.11
N ARG A 15 1.09 3.42 -17.12
CA ARG A 15 2.11 2.43 -16.76
C ARG A 15 1.50 1.16 -16.16
N PHE A 16 0.37 1.31 -15.48
CA PHE A 16 -0.42 0.22 -14.91
C PHE A 16 -1.89 0.39 -15.26
N LYS A 17 -2.62 -0.71 -15.33
CA LYS A 17 -4.08 -0.69 -15.54
C LYS A 17 -4.85 -0.35 -14.28
N ARG A 18 -4.28 -0.66 -13.10
CA ARG A 18 -4.91 -0.42 -11.79
C ARG A 18 -3.88 -0.36 -10.68
N ILE A 19 -4.33 0.16 -9.54
CA ILE A 19 -3.65 0.11 -8.26
C ILE A 19 -4.40 -0.85 -7.34
N VAL A 20 -3.69 -1.78 -6.71
CA VAL A 20 -4.18 -2.62 -5.61
C VAL A 20 -3.55 -2.12 -4.31
N TRP A 21 -4.37 -1.54 -3.44
CA TRP A 21 -3.97 -1.03 -2.13
C TRP A 21 -4.16 -2.09 -1.07
N ILE A 22 -3.06 -2.63 -0.55
CA ILE A 22 -3.08 -3.67 0.47
C ILE A 22 -3.11 -3.04 1.85
N ARG A 23 -4.03 -3.49 2.69
CA ARG A 23 -4.15 -3.09 4.09
C ARG A 23 -4.08 -4.30 5.01
N ASN A 24 -3.28 -4.19 6.08
CA ASN A 24 -3.08 -5.29 7.03
C ASN A 24 -4.30 -5.52 7.95
N ASN A 25 -5.09 -4.48 8.25
CA ASN A 25 -6.14 -4.49 9.27
C ASN A 25 -7.54 -4.18 8.73
N VAL A 26 -7.85 -4.53 7.47
CA VAL A 26 -9.17 -4.28 6.91
C VAL A 26 -9.97 -5.57 6.83
N ASP A 27 -10.97 -5.72 7.68
CA ASP A 27 -11.98 -6.76 7.58
C ASP A 27 -13.06 -6.32 6.58
N VAL A 28 -12.79 -6.44 5.28
CA VAL A 28 -13.78 -6.15 4.24
C VAL A 28 -14.62 -7.41 4.01
N LYS A 29 -15.55 -7.69 4.94
CA LYS A 29 -16.56 -8.71 4.73
C LYS A 29 -17.48 -8.29 3.57
N GLY A 30 -17.41 -9.00 2.45
CA GLY A 30 -18.34 -8.81 1.32
C GLY A 30 -17.72 -8.45 -0.03
N THR A 31 -16.41 -8.36 -0.16
CA THR A 31 -15.75 -8.10 -1.46
C THR A 31 -15.43 -9.38 -2.22
N LYS A 32 -16.40 -10.29 -2.35
CA LYS A 32 -16.28 -11.37 -3.32
C LYS A 32 -16.84 -10.87 -4.66
N ASP A 33 -15.98 -10.89 -5.69
CA ASP A 33 -16.29 -10.62 -7.10
C ASP A 33 -16.91 -9.24 -7.40
N LEU A 34 -16.01 -8.30 -7.70
CA LEU A 34 -16.29 -6.90 -7.96
C LEU A 34 -16.80 -6.64 -9.39
N GLY A 35 -18.09 -6.84 -9.59
CA GLY A 35 -18.88 -5.93 -10.39
C GLY A 35 -19.02 -4.58 -9.69
N ALA A 36 -19.68 -3.57 -10.27
CA ALA A 36 -19.85 -2.25 -9.66
C ALA A 36 -20.16 -2.36 -8.15
N LEU A 37 -19.26 -1.78 -7.31
CA LEU A 37 -19.41 -1.80 -5.86
C LEU A 37 -20.71 -1.07 -5.47
N PRO A 38 -21.63 -1.66 -4.69
CA PRO A 38 -22.73 -0.92 -4.12
C PRO A 38 -22.22 0.28 -3.33
N GLY A 39 -22.92 1.42 -3.38
CA GLY A 39 -22.50 2.65 -2.72
C GLY A 39 -22.11 2.46 -1.24
N GLU A 40 -22.86 1.64 -0.49
CA GLU A 40 -22.56 1.29 0.90
C GLU A 40 -21.18 0.63 1.12
N VAL A 41 -20.68 -0.12 0.14
CA VAL A 41 -19.35 -0.75 0.24
C VAL A 41 -18.27 0.30 0.02
N ILE A 42 -18.46 1.21 -0.94
CA ILE A 42 -17.53 2.32 -1.18
C ILE A 42 -17.40 3.18 0.06
N ASP A 43 -18.51 3.56 0.70
CA ASP A 43 -18.51 4.38 1.91
C ASP A 43 -17.73 3.73 3.06
N LYS A 44 -17.76 2.40 3.15
CA LYS A 44 -16.96 1.65 4.12
C LYS A 44 -15.46 1.61 3.79
N LEU A 45 -15.08 1.79 2.52
CA LEU A 45 -13.68 1.79 2.08
C LEU A 45 -13.03 3.17 2.21
N LEU A 46 -13.78 4.26 2.10
CA LEU A 46 -13.24 5.63 2.09
C LEU A 46 -12.35 5.96 3.30
N PRO A 47 -12.67 5.57 4.54
CA PRO A 47 -11.80 5.85 5.69
C PRO A 47 -10.38 5.27 5.55
N PHE A 48 -10.22 4.20 4.77
CA PHE A 48 -8.91 3.57 4.52
C PHE A 48 -8.14 4.21 3.35
N LEU A 49 -8.77 5.14 2.63
CA LEU A 49 -8.24 5.78 1.42
C LEU A 49 -7.91 7.26 1.62
N GLY A 50 -7.79 7.72 2.88
CA GLY A 50 -7.41 9.09 3.21
C GLY A 50 -6.25 9.62 2.35
N PRO A 51 -5.10 8.92 2.24
CA PRO A 51 -3.98 9.37 1.42
C PRO A 51 -4.31 9.55 -0.07
N PHE A 52 -5.22 8.78 -0.63
CA PHE A 52 -5.70 8.95 -2.01
C PHE A 52 -6.67 10.12 -2.12
N ILE A 53 -7.54 10.30 -1.14
CA ILE A 53 -8.51 11.41 -1.07
C ILE A 53 -7.78 12.74 -1.00
N ASP A 54 -6.73 12.84 -0.17
CA ASP A 54 -5.93 14.05 -0.01
C ASP A 54 -5.25 14.49 -1.32
N HIS A 55 -4.91 13.53 -2.20
CA HIS A 55 -4.19 13.82 -3.45
C HIS A 55 -5.12 13.96 -4.66
N ALA A 56 -6.18 13.17 -4.74
CA ALA A 56 -7.05 13.11 -5.93
C ALA A 56 -8.46 13.69 -5.70
N GLY A 57 -8.83 13.93 -4.44
CA GLY A 57 -10.19 14.29 -4.03
C GLY A 57 -11.13 13.10 -3.98
N GLU A 58 -12.12 13.15 -3.10
CA GLU A 58 -13.04 12.03 -2.83
C GLU A 58 -13.80 11.56 -4.08
N ASN A 59 -14.30 12.49 -4.89
CA ASN A 59 -15.05 12.15 -6.11
C ASN A 59 -14.22 11.34 -7.12
N SER A 60 -12.93 11.69 -7.25
CA SER A 60 -12.00 10.94 -8.10
C SER A 60 -11.75 9.54 -7.56
N VAL A 61 -11.55 9.43 -6.24
CA VAL A 61 -11.34 8.13 -5.57
C VAL A 61 -12.58 7.24 -5.72
N ARG A 62 -13.78 7.77 -5.52
CA ARG A 62 -15.04 7.05 -5.76
C ARG A 62 -15.14 6.56 -7.22
N THR A 63 -14.76 7.40 -8.18
CA THR A 63 -14.74 7.04 -9.59
C THR A 63 -13.74 5.91 -9.87
N MET A 64 -12.55 5.96 -9.27
CA MET A 64 -11.51 4.93 -9.41
C MET A 64 -11.97 3.60 -8.83
N LEU A 65 -12.63 3.61 -7.66
CA LEU A 65 -13.21 2.40 -7.05
C LEU A 65 -14.28 1.79 -7.94
N ASN A 66 -15.22 2.61 -8.44
CA ASN A 66 -16.28 2.15 -9.33
C ASN A 66 -15.76 1.55 -10.64
N LYS A 67 -14.67 2.10 -11.18
CA LYS A 67 -14.01 1.60 -12.40
C LYS A 67 -13.08 0.42 -12.14
N GLY A 68 -12.81 0.08 -10.89
CA GLY A 68 -11.83 -0.96 -10.54
C GLY A 68 -10.37 -0.57 -10.85
N THR A 69 -10.09 0.72 -11.11
CA THR A 69 -8.72 1.23 -11.28
C THR A 69 -8.02 1.49 -9.95
N LEU A 70 -8.75 1.55 -8.85
CA LEU A 70 -8.28 1.47 -7.48
C LEU A 70 -9.05 0.36 -6.77
N VAL A 71 -8.33 -0.58 -6.18
CA VAL A 71 -8.91 -1.73 -5.46
C VAL A 71 -8.27 -1.78 -4.08
N VAL A 72 -9.08 -1.99 -3.04
CA VAL A 72 -8.60 -2.21 -1.67
C VAL A 72 -8.69 -3.70 -1.37
N GLU A 73 -7.56 -4.32 -1.03
CA GLU A 73 -7.49 -5.75 -0.73
C GLU A 73 -6.95 -5.97 0.69
N PRO A 74 -7.63 -6.76 1.52
CA PRO A 74 -7.05 -7.24 2.76
C PRO A 74 -5.90 -8.20 2.47
N LEU A 75 -4.84 -8.16 3.27
CA LEU A 75 -3.68 -9.02 3.09
C LEU A 75 -4.05 -10.52 3.03
N GLN A 76 -5.02 -10.93 3.84
CA GLN A 76 -5.46 -12.34 3.92
C GLN A 76 -6.10 -12.85 2.61
N SER A 77 -6.67 -11.95 1.80
CA SER A 77 -7.36 -12.30 0.54
C SER A 77 -6.44 -12.48 -0.66
N LEU A 78 -5.14 -12.22 -0.49
CA LEU A 78 -4.16 -12.30 -1.59
C LEU A 78 -3.83 -13.73 -2.01
N ARG A 79 -4.10 -14.73 -1.18
CA ARG A 79 -3.80 -16.13 -1.51
C ARG A 79 -4.60 -16.59 -2.72
N GLY A 80 -3.90 -17.18 -3.70
CA GLY A 80 -4.51 -17.64 -4.95
C GLY A 80 -4.80 -16.51 -5.97
N ARG A 81 -4.48 -15.26 -5.64
CA ARG A 81 -4.59 -14.14 -6.60
C ARG A 81 -3.31 -14.04 -7.45
N ASN A 82 -3.46 -13.44 -8.61
CA ASN A 82 -2.39 -13.05 -9.50
C ASN A 82 -2.74 -11.71 -10.15
N PHE A 83 -1.83 -10.75 -10.12
CA PHE A 83 -2.09 -9.39 -10.60
C PHE A 83 -1.17 -9.08 -11.77
N GLU A 84 -1.75 -8.84 -12.93
CA GLU A 84 -1.06 -8.43 -14.17
C GLU A 84 -1.26 -6.94 -14.41
N ASP A 85 -0.26 -6.27 -15.00
CA ASP A 85 -0.28 -4.83 -15.33
C ASP A 85 -0.75 -3.95 -14.15
N THR A 86 -0.40 -4.35 -12.93
CA THR A 86 -0.95 -3.80 -11.69
C THR A 86 0.15 -3.23 -10.81
N LEU A 87 -0.09 -2.06 -10.25
CA LEU A 87 0.72 -1.56 -9.15
C LEU A 87 0.14 -2.06 -7.82
N ILE A 88 0.86 -2.94 -7.14
CA ILE A 88 0.52 -3.44 -5.81
C ILE A 88 1.20 -2.54 -4.79
N MET A 89 0.42 -1.89 -3.94
CA MET A 89 0.93 -0.98 -2.92
C MET A 89 0.58 -1.48 -1.53
N CYS A 90 1.55 -1.44 -0.62
CA CYS A 90 1.33 -1.75 0.79
C CYS A 90 1.99 -0.69 1.67
N SER A 91 1.19 0.02 2.46
CA SER A 91 1.68 0.99 3.44
C SER A 91 1.78 0.36 4.83
N GLU A 92 2.50 1.06 5.72
CA GLU A 92 2.77 0.58 7.09
C GLU A 92 3.45 -0.80 7.09
N ALA A 93 4.36 -1.00 6.12
CA ALA A 93 5.00 -2.29 5.89
C ALA A 93 6.04 -2.65 6.98
N GLU A 94 6.38 -1.72 7.89
CA GLU A 94 7.16 -1.98 9.11
C GLU A 94 6.51 -3.02 10.03
N ASN A 95 5.18 -3.19 9.93
CA ASN A 95 4.41 -4.16 10.71
C ASN A 95 4.25 -5.53 10.01
N LEU A 96 4.83 -5.70 8.81
CA LEU A 96 4.74 -6.94 8.05
C LEU A 96 5.85 -7.92 8.42
N THR A 97 5.49 -9.20 8.52
CA THR A 97 6.47 -10.27 8.65
C THR A 97 7.10 -10.58 7.28
N LYS A 98 8.20 -11.33 7.30
CA LYS A 98 8.85 -11.82 6.08
C LYS A 98 7.90 -12.62 5.19
N GLU A 99 7.05 -13.45 5.78
CA GLU A 99 6.05 -14.25 5.08
C GLU A 99 4.98 -13.38 4.42
N HIS A 100 4.57 -12.26 5.04
CA HIS A 100 3.66 -11.29 4.45
C HIS A 100 4.30 -10.60 3.23
N ILE A 101 5.53 -10.13 3.34
CA ILE A 101 6.28 -9.53 2.22
C ILE A 101 6.41 -10.54 1.07
N GLN A 102 6.79 -11.77 1.37
CA GLN A 102 6.91 -12.85 0.38
C GLN A 102 5.56 -13.15 -0.29
N LEU A 103 4.47 -13.19 0.48
CA LEU A 103 3.11 -13.38 -0.05
C LEU A 103 2.75 -12.27 -1.05
N ILE A 104 2.99 -10.99 -0.70
CA ILE A 104 2.66 -9.85 -1.55
C ILE A 104 3.47 -9.89 -2.85
N ILE A 105 4.78 -10.05 -2.76
CA ILE A 105 5.67 -10.06 -3.93
C ILE A 105 5.30 -11.20 -4.88
N ALA A 106 4.96 -12.38 -4.34
CA ALA A 106 4.56 -13.54 -5.15
C ALA A 106 3.21 -13.36 -5.88
N ARG A 107 2.51 -12.25 -5.69
CA ARG A 107 1.26 -11.95 -6.43
C ARG A 107 1.47 -11.07 -7.65
N ALA A 108 2.63 -10.44 -7.79
CA ALA A 108 2.96 -9.65 -8.96
C ALA A 108 3.22 -10.57 -10.16
N ALA A 109 2.42 -10.42 -11.20
CA ALA A 109 2.59 -11.08 -12.49
C ALA A 109 3.22 -10.11 -13.51
N GLU A 110 3.22 -10.47 -14.77
CA GLU A 110 3.83 -9.68 -15.84
C GLU A 110 3.27 -8.24 -15.86
N GLY A 111 4.15 -7.27 -16.10
CA GLY A 111 3.80 -5.84 -16.14
C GLY A 111 3.46 -5.22 -14.78
N SER A 112 3.64 -5.97 -13.67
CA SER A 112 3.28 -5.46 -12.34
C SER A 112 4.50 -5.11 -11.50
N GLU A 113 4.29 -4.19 -10.55
CA GLU A 113 5.28 -3.80 -9.56
C GLU A 113 4.69 -3.86 -8.15
N VAL A 114 5.56 -3.98 -7.16
CA VAL A 114 5.19 -3.93 -5.74
C VAL A 114 5.92 -2.77 -5.09
N TRP A 115 5.16 -1.85 -4.49
CA TRP A 115 5.72 -0.72 -3.76
C TRP A 115 5.34 -0.80 -2.29
N PHE A 116 6.33 -0.66 -1.42
CA PHE A 116 6.16 -0.60 0.02
C PHE A 116 6.56 0.77 0.54
N ASP A 117 5.83 1.29 1.52
CA ASP A 117 6.32 2.33 2.40
C ASP A 117 6.32 1.85 3.85
N ALA A 118 7.35 2.25 4.59
CA ALA A 118 7.55 1.86 5.97
C ALA A 118 8.22 3.00 6.76
N ASP A 119 7.83 3.15 8.02
CA ASP A 119 8.56 3.97 8.99
C ASP A 119 8.97 3.11 10.19
N ASN A 120 10.23 2.69 10.22
CA ASN A 120 10.77 1.82 11.27
C ASN A 120 10.65 2.40 12.68
N ARG A 121 10.45 3.73 12.82
CA ARG A 121 10.22 4.39 14.10
C ARG A 121 8.79 4.22 14.63
N GLN A 122 7.83 3.89 13.74
CA GLN A 122 6.42 3.71 14.07
C GLN A 122 6.02 2.24 14.27
N ARG A 123 7.02 1.35 14.37
CA ARG A 123 6.77 -0.08 14.59
C ARG A 123 6.10 -0.33 15.93
N ASP A 124 5.01 -1.09 15.94
CA ASP A 124 4.32 -1.53 17.16
C ASP A 124 5.24 -2.41 18.03
N LYS A 125 5.41 -2.03 19.31
CA LYS A 125 6.28 -2.76 20.26
C LYS A 125 5.93 -4.24 20.41
N ALA A 126 4.67 -4.61 20.24
CA ALA A 126 4.21 -6.01 20.32
C ALA A 126 4.64 -6.88 19.14
N SER A 127 5.00 -6.28 18.00
CA SER A 127 5.43 -6.98 16.80
C SER A 127 6.95 -7.02 16.61
N PHE A 128 7.72 -6.45 17.55
CA PHE A 128 9.16 -6.21 17.42
C PHE A 128 9.98 -7.48 17.12
N GLU A 129 9.58 -8.64 17.64
CA GLU A 129 10.29 -9.90 17.41
C GLU A 129 9.87 -10.63 16.12
N ARG A 130 8.74 -10.26 15.51
CA ARG A 130 8.17 -10.95 14.34
C ARG A 130 8.23 -10.17 13.04
N SER A 131 8.35 -8.85 13.10
CA SER A 131 8.25 -7.99 11.92
C SER A 131 9.62 -7.45 11.48
N MET A 132 10.45 -8.31 10.91
CA MET A 132 11.68 -7.90 10.20
C MET A 132 11.51 -8.05 8.67
N GLY A 133 10.28 -7.95 8.19
CA GLY A 133 9.98 -8.20 6.78
C GLY A 133 10.68 -7.22 5.86
N ILE A 134 10.56 -5.92 6.14
CA ILE A 134 11.14 -4.85 5.31
C ILE A 134 12.67 -4.83 5.39
N GLU A 135 13.25 -4.98 6.58
CA GLU A 135 14.70 -5.05 6.72
C GLU A 135 15.26 -6.24 5.96
N THR A 136 14.64 -7.42 6.12
CA THR A 136 15.04 -8.63 5.39
C THR A 136 14.91 -8.43 3.88
N LEU A 137 13.85 -7.74 3.40
CA LEU A 137 13.68 -7.41 1.99
C LEU A 137 14.85 -6.56 1.49
N ILE A 138 15.16 -5.46 2.19
CA ILE A 138 16.24 -4.55 1.83
C ILE A 138 17.57 -5.28 1.79
N GLU A 139 17.91 -6.05 2.84
CA GLU A 139 19.16 -6.80 2.90
C GLU A 139 19.32 -7.83 1.78
N ARG A 140 18.23 -8.57 1.50
CA ARG A 140 18.29 -9.68 0.53
C ARG A 140 18.19 -9.22 -0.92
N PHE A 141 17.53 -8.08 -1.18
CA PHE A 141 17.29 -7.58 -2.52
C PHE A 141 18.24 -6.46 -2.93
N ALA A 142 19.06 -5.94 -2.00
CA ALA A 142 20.08 -4.97 -2.32
C ALA A 142 20.96 -5.43 -3.48
N GLY A 143 21.11 -4.56 -4.49
CA GLY A 143 21.89 -4.85 -5.70
C GLY A 143 21.16 -5.70 -6.76
N GLN A 144 19.95 -6.18 -6.51
CA GLN A 144 19.16 -6.86 -7.54
C GLN A 144 18.64 -5.84 -8.57
N LYS A 145 18.67 -6.22 -9.86
CA LYS A 145 18.29 -5.33 -10.99
C LYS A 145 16.84 -4.79 -10.88
N LEU A 146 15.93 -5.58 -10.30
CA LEU A 146 14.51 -5.24 -10.19
C LEU A 146 14.14 -4.61 -8.84
N PHE A 147 15.12 -4.28 -8.01
CA PHE A 147 14.89 -3.71 -6.69
C PHE A 147 15.39 -2.27 -6.61
N GLY A 148 14.54 -1.37 -6.12
CA GLY A 148 14.87 0.01 -5.80
C GLY A 148 14.54 0.33 -4.34
N TYR A 149 15.42 1.07 -3.68
CA TYR A 149 15.23 1.52 -2.31
C TYR A 149 15.52 3.01 -2.18
N VAL A 150 14.62 3.74 -1.54
CA VAL A 150 14.77 5.17 -1.25
C VAL A 150 14.60 5.38 0.25
N HIS A 151 15.63 5.94 0.89
CA HIS A 151 15.59 6.32 2.29
C HIS A 151 15.40 7.83 2.43
N LEU A 152 14.27 8.24 3.00
CA LEU A 152 13.96 9.62 3.30
C LEU A 152 14.47 9.95 4.71
N VAL A 153 15.52 10.77 4.79
CA VAL A 153 16.20 11.09 6.06
C VAL A 153 15.63 12.32 6.76
N LYS A 154 14.92 13.18 6.04
CA LYS A 154 14.37 14.44 6.56
C LYS A 154 12.85 14.37 6.61
N SER A 155 12.28 14.67 7.76
CA SER A 155 10.83 14.83 7.91
C SER A 155 10.46 16.27 7.52
N GLU A 156 9.64 16.41 6.48
CA GLU A 156 9.04 17.69 6.07
C GLU A 156 7.64 17.84 6.70
N ARG A 157 7.57 17.67 8.01
CA ARG A 157 6.33 17.86 8.80
C ARG A 157 6.25 19.31 9.31
N SER A 158 5.04 19.75 9.72
CA SER A 158 4.88 21.01 10.44
C SER A 158 5.67 21.01 11.74
N GLU A 159 6.04 22.18 12.26
CA GLU A 159 6.71 22.32 13.56
C GLU A 159 5.93 21.60 14.68
N THR A 160 4.61 21.72 14.67
CA THR A 160 3.73 21.05 15.64
C THR A 160 3.83 19.51 15.52
N ALA A 161 3.88 18.97 14.30
CA ALA A 161 4.01 17.53 14.10
C ALA A 161 5.41 17.01 14.48
N ALA A 162 6.45 17.86 14.32
CA ALA A 162 7.81 17.52 14.75
C ALA A 162 7.93 17.41 16.28
N MET A 163 7.07 18.12 17.04
CA MET A 163 7.05 18.01 18.52
C MET A 163 6.62 16.61 18.99
N ALA A 164 5.90 15.83 18.17
CA ALA A 164 5.55 14.46 18.52
C ALA A 164 6.78 13.55 18.69
N ASP A 165 7.89 13.86 18.00
CA ASP A 165 9.14 13.12 18.10
C ASP A 165 9.80 13.29 19.49
N LEU A 166 9.38 14.30 20.28
CA LEU A 166 9.85 14.52 21.66
C LEU A 166 9.18 13.60 22.70
N LEU A 167 8.15 12.87 22.30
CA LEU A 167 7.41 11.92 23.15
C LEU A 167 7.95 10.48 23.07
N ASN A 168 8.93 10.22 22.23
CA ASN A 168 9.56 8.90 22.03
C ASN A 168 10.83 8.71 22.86
#